data_1f22dab055707a74003ff2af60efc263
#
_entry.id   1f22dab055707a74003ff2af60efc263
#
_cell.length_a   1.000
_cell.length_b   1.000
_cell.length_c   1.000
_cell.angle_alpha   90.00
_cell.angle_beta   90.00
_cell.angle_gamma   90.00
#
_symmetry.space_group_name_H-M   'P 1'
#
loop_
_entity.id
_entity.type
_entity.pdbx_description
1 polymer ?
#
loop_
_entity_poly.entity_id
_entity_poly.type
_entity_poly.pdbx_seq_one_letter_code
_entity_poly.pdbx_strand_id
1 'polypeptide(L)'
;LAQRGLTAGEQILEHPVGFVQTVIGEGHYELEEMAENLGKPFRIQDALIIKKYPCCGGNHAMLDSLFSMMREHNFTYEDVAHAEIDQSYVSTVMLYTEPDDPLKGKFSAKYNVAAALVDGGIAIDTFTDGKIADPKLQDTMEKVTMNVKSKWEQEGGIVSKGVPVRITLKDGRVLAHETPREEILGGQVNPWGF
;
A
#
# COMPACT_ATOMS: atom_id res chain seq x y z
N LEU A 1 11.72 -22.24 21.70
CA LEU A 1 11.01 -22.35 23.00
C LEU A 1 10.48 -23.76 23.19
N ALA A 2 9.73 -24.35 22.25
CA ALA A 2 9.24 -25.74 22.35
C ALA A 2 10.35 -26.75 22.57
N GLN A 3 11.49 -26.64 21.87
CA GLN A 3 12.67 -27.50 22.09
C GLN A 3 13.24 -27.39 23.50
N ARG A 4 12.93 -26.32 24.23
CA ARG A 4 13.35 -26.12 25.64
C ARG A 4 12.27 -26.52 26.63
N GLY A 5 11.24 -27.26 26.18
CA GLY A 5 10.18 -27.78 27.03
C GLY A 5 9.06 -26.82 27.34
N LEU A 6 8.97 -25.67 26.63
CA LEU A 6 7.80 -24.80 26.77
C LEU A 6 6.59 -25.49 26.13
N THR A 7 5.53 -25.66 26.91
CA THR A 7 4.23 -26.23 26.49
C THR A 7 3.13 -25.17 26.52
N ALA A 8 2.06 -25.42 25.83
CA ALA A 8 0.82 -24.63 25.89
C ALA A 8 -0.34 -25.55 26.24
N GLY A 9 -1.51 -24.95 26.55
CA GLY A 9 -2.76 -25.73 26.72
C GLY A 9 -3.11 -26.44 25.43
N GLU A 10 -3.50 -27.70 25.50
CA GLU A 10 -3.85 -28.54 24.34
C GLU A 10 -5.01 -27.96 23.52
N GLN A 11 -5.93 -27.24 24.16
CA GLN A 11 -7.11 -26.63 23.54
C GLN A 11 -6.97 -25.10 23.37
N ILE A 12 -5.76 -24.57 23.31
CA ILE A 12 -5.53 -23.11 23.29
C ILE A 12 -6.20 -22.41 22.11
N LEU A 13 -6.41 -23.09 21.01
CA LEU A 13 -7.06 -22.52 19.83
C LEU A 13 -8.56 -22.51 19.95
N GLU A 14 -9.18 -23.68 20.26
CA GLU A 14 -10.62 -23.93 20.21
C GLU A 14 -11.37 -23.70 21.53
N HIS A 15 -10.67 -23.49 22.63
CA HIS A 15 -11.29 -23.27 23.94
C HIS A 15 -12.22 -22.04 23.92
N PRO A 16 -13.37 -22.04 24.66
CA PRO A 16 -14.30 -20.89 24.71
C PRO A 16 -13.67 -19.55 25.13
N VAL A 17 -12.49 -19.55 25.76
CA VAL A 17 -11.65 -18.39 26.06
C VAL A 17 -10.30 -18.51 25.38
N GLY A 18 -10.19 -19.34 24.35
CA GLY A 18 -8.98 -19.58 23.58
C GLY A 18 -8.72 -18.51 22.52
N PHE A 19 -7.68 -18.75 21.72
CA PHE A 19 -7.19 -17.78 20.74
C PHE A 19 -8.26 -17.37 19.72
N VAL A 20 -8.96 -18.35 19.13
CA VAL A 20 -9.94 -18.09 18.07
C VAL A 20 -11.11 -17.25 18.59
N GLN A 21 -11.68 -17.65 19.74
CA GLN A 21 -12.77 -16.91 20.38
C GLN A 21 -12.34 -15.49 20.78
N THR A 22 -11.12 -15.33 21.32
CA THR A 22 -10.64 -14.03 21.83
C THR A 22 -10.33 -13.07 20.69
N VAL A 23 -9.80 -13.56 19.55
CA VAL A 23 -9.32 -12.72 18.44
C VAL A 23 -10.41 -12.51 17.38
N ILE A 24 -11.22 -13.52 17.08
CA ILE A 24 -12.20 -13.47 15.99
C ILE A 24 -13.61 -13.16 16.54
N GLY A 25 -13.96 -13.71 17.71
CA GLY A 25 -15.26 -13.56 18.33
C GLY A 25 -16.26 -14.64 17.95
N GLU A 26 -17.22 -14.88 18.84
CA GLU A 26 -18.25 -15.89 18.68
C GLU A 26 -19.10 -15.66 17.43
N GLY A 27 -19.39 -16.74 16.70
CA GLY A 27 -20.22 -16.71 15.49
C GLY A 27 -19.53 -16.17 14.23
N HIS A 28 -18.23 -15.90 14.31
CA HIS A 28 -17.44 -15.39 13.17
C HIS A 28 -16.39 -16.38 12.65
N TYR A 29 -16.43 -17.64 13.11
CA TYR A 29 -15.51 -18.69 12.67
C TYR A 29 -16.17 -20.07 12.73
N GLU A 30 -15.66 -20.97 11.88
CA GLU A 30 -16.00 -22.40 11.87
C GLU A 30 -14.70 -23.19 12.07
N LEU A 31 -14.58 -23.85 13.24
CA LEU A 31 -13.34 -24.56 13.62
C LEU A 31 -12.98 -25.69 12.65
N GLU A 32 -13.97 -26.45 12.19
CA GLU A 32 -13.80 -27.54 11.25
C GLU A 32 -13.20 -27.02 9.92
N GLU A 33 -13.70 -25.90 9.41
CA GLU A 33 -13.21 -25.30 8.16
C GLU A 33 -11.79 -24.74 8.30
N MET A 34 -11.41 -24.26 9.49
CA MET A 34 -10.05 -23.74 9.71
C MET A 34 -8.97 -24.82 9.56
N ALA A 35 -9.27 -26.07 9.89
CA ALA A 35 -8.36 -27.20 9.79
C ALA A 35 -8.54 -27.99 8.49
N GLU A 36 -9.64 -27.78 7.76
CA GLU A 36 -9.92 -28.46 6.53
C GLU A 36 -8.88 -28.11 5.46
N ASN A 37 -8.41 -29.15 4.78
CA ASN A 37 -7.45 -29.00 3.70
C ASN A 37 -6.11 -28.32 4.08
N LEU A 38 -5.69 -28.39 5.35
CA LEU A 38 -4.37 -27.90 5.76
C LEU A 38 -3.25 -28.41 4.85
N GLY A 39 -2.55 -27.49 4.18
CA GLY A 39 -1.48 -27.80 3.24
C GLY A 39 -1.92 -28.32 1.87
N LYS A 40 -3.24 -28.29 1.55
CA LYS A 40 -3.77 -28.79 0.26
C LYS A 40 -4.95 -27.93 -0.24
N PRO A 41 -4.72 -26.88 -1.05
CA PRO A 41 -3.43 -26.28 -1.39
C PRO A 41 -2.82 -25.49 -0.22
N PHE A 42 -1.53 -25.19 -0.31
CA PHE A 42 -0.91 -24.21 0.58
C PHE A 42 -1.47 -22.82 0.26
N ARG A 43 -2.19 -22.21 1.19
CA ARG A 43 -2.82 -20.88 1.02
C ARG A 43 -1.82 -19.78 0.69
N ILE A 44 -0.55 -19.94 1.04
CA ILE A 44 0.50 -19.00 0.70
C ILE A 44 0.67 -18.81 -0.82
N GLN A 45 0.30 -19.82 -1.63
CA GLN A 45 0.36 -19.71 -3.10
C GLN A 45 -0.56 -18.62 -3.63
N ASP A 46 -1.71 -18.42 -2.96
CA ASP A 46 -2.72 -17.44 -3.36
C ASP A 46 -2.56 -16.09 -2.63
N ALA A 47 -1.78 -16.07 -1.56
CA ALA A 47 -1.65 -14.92 -0.67
C ALA A 47 -0.28 -14.22 -0.75
N LEU A 48 0.71 -14.82 -1.44
CA LEU A 48 2.04 -14.24 -1.55
C LEU A 48 2.02 -13.01 -2.45
N ILE A 49 2.46 -11.89 -1.91
CA ILE A 49 2.64 -10.63 -2.65
C ILE A 49 4.11 -10.25 -2.62
N ILE A 50 4.73 -10.13 -3.80
CA ILE A 50 6.09 -9.62 -3.93
C ILE A 50 6.02 -8.12 -4.17
N LYS A 51 6.52 -7.34 -3.21
CA LYS A 51 6.48 -5.88 -3.29
C LYS A 51 7.54 -5.36 -4.27
N LYS A 52 7.10 -4.55 -5.24
CA LYS A 52 7.98 -3.82 -6.15
C LYS A 52 8.65 -2.64 -5.45
N TYR A 53 7.92 -1.94 -4.58
CA TYR A 53 8.40 -0.80 -3.81
C TYR A 53 8.48 -1.13 -2.33
N PRO A 54 9.50 -0.68 -1.59
CA PRO A 54 9.69 -0.99 -0.16
C PRO A 54 8.78 -0.14 0.76
N CYS A 55 7.51 0.02 0.37
CA CYS A 55 6.50 0.78 1.10
C CYS A 55 5.19 -0.01 1.26
N CYS A 56 4.14 0.62 1.77
CA CYS A 56 2.83 0.00 1.86
C CYS A 56 2.30 -0.41 0.48
N GLY A 57 1.76 -1.62 0.35
CA GLY A 57 1.21 -2.14 -0.91
C GLY A 57 0.13 -1.26 -1.53
N GLY A 58 -0.64 -0.54 -0.71
CA GLY A 58 -1.64 0.42 -1.18
C GLY A 58 -1.06 1.61 -1.96
N ASN A 59 0.24 1.88 -1.84
CA ASN A 59 0.91 2.93 -2.62
C ASN A 59 1.35 2.46 -4.02
N HIS A 60 1.40 1.15 -4.28
CA HIS A 60 2.02 0.63 -5.51
C HIS A 60 1.29 1.08 -6.77
N ALA A 61 -0.05 0.98 -6.81
CA ALA A 61 -0.84 1.38 -7.97
C ALA A 61 -0.65 2.86 -8.33
N MET A 62 -0.67 3.74 -7.33
CA MET A 62 -0.44 5.16 -7.55
C MET A 62 0.99 5.46 -8.02
N LEU A 63 1.99 4.76 -7.50
CA LEU A 63 3.39 4.88 -7.92
C LEU A 63 3.58 4.39 -9.37
N ASP A 64 2.97 3.27 -9.74
CA ASP A 64 3.00 2.78 -11.11
C ASP A 64 2.36 3.79 -12.08
N SER A 65 1.21 4.37 -11.71
CA SER A 65 0.55 5.44 -12.47
C SER A 65 1.44 6.67 -12.62
N LEU A 66 2.05 7.13 -11.53
CA LEU A 66 2.93 8.30 -11.53
C LEU A 66 4.17 8.07 -12.40
N PHE A 67 4.86 6.94 -12.25
CA PHE A 67 6.05 6.63 -13.05
C PHE A 67 5.71 6.43 -14.52
N SER A 68 4.52 5.91 -14.86
CA SER A 68 4.07 5.84 -16.25
C SER A 68 3.92 7.22 -16.86
N MET A 69 3.23 8.14 -16.17
CA MET A 69 3.08 9.53 -16.63
C MET A 69 4.42 10.27 -16.74
N MET A 70 5.33 10.09 -15.76
CA MET A 70 6.65 10.71 -15.82
C MET A 70 7.45 10.27 -17.05
N ARG A 71 7.40 8.97 -17.39
CA ARG A 71 8.08 8.45 -18.59
C ARG A 71 7.43 8.92 -19.90
N GLU A 72 6.10 8.93 -19.96
CA GLU A 72 5.35 9.28 -21.17
C GLU A 72 5.44 10.76 -21.50
N HIS A 73 5.35 11.62 -20.49
CA HIS A 73 5.26 13.06 -20.67
C HIS A 73 6.54 13.81 -20.32
N ASN A 74 7.58 13.11 -19.88
CA ASN A 74 8.94 13.64 -19.61
C ASN A 74 8.92 14.90 -18.73
N PHE A 75 8.26 14.85 -17.55
CA PHE A 75 8.23 15.92 -16.56
C PHE A 75 8.95 15.50 -15.26
N THR A 76 9.36 16.47 -14.47
CA THR A 76 10.03 16.32 -13.18
C THR A 76 9.23 17.01 -12.07
N TYR A 77 9.67 16.87 -10.81
CA TYR A 77 9.06 17.58 -9.69
C TYR A 77 9.04 19.11 -9.86
N GLU A 78 10.00 19.67 -10.63
CA GLU A 78 10.11 21.11 -10.89
C GLU A 78 8.94 21.63 -11.76
N ASP A 79 8.41 20.76 -12.62
CA ASP A 79 7.30 21.07 -13.52
C ASP A 79 5.94 20.96 -12.83
N VAL A 80 5.87 20.27 -11.67
CA VAL A 80 4.61 19.98 -10.97
C VAL A 80 4.13 21.20 -10.19
N ALA A 81 2.91 21.64 -10.49
CA ALA A 81 2.18 22.62 -9.71
C ALA A 81 1.35 21.95 -8.60
N HIS A 82 0.68 20.83 -8.93
CA HIS A 82 -0.18 20.11 -7.99
C HIS A 82 -0.33 18.63 -8.38
N ALA A 83 -0.46 17.76 -7.38
CA ALA A 83 -0.75 16.34 -7.54
C ALA A 83 -1.99 15.97 -6.72
N GLU A 84 -2.94 15.27 -7.34
CA GLU A 84 -4.13 14.74 -6.69
C GLU A 84 -4.16 13.21 -6.79
N ILE A 85 -4.47 12.56 -5.67
CA ILE A 85 -4.57 11.11 -5.58
C ILE A 85 -5.95 10.78 -5.03
N ASP A 86 -6.70 9.99 -5.78
CA ASP A 86 -7.96 9.45 -5.33
C ASP A 86 -7.73 8.10 -4.66
N GLN A 87 -7.90 8.02 -3.35
CA GLN A 87 -7.70 6.78 -2.59
C GLN A 87 -9.01 6.23 -2.02
N SER A 88 -9.08 4.90 -1.86
CA SER A 88 -10.19 4.27 -1.15
C SER A 88 -10.09 4.53 0.36
N TYR A 89 -11.21 4.40 1.06
CA TYR A 89 -11.24 4.53 2.53
C TYR A 89 -10.27 3.59 3.25
N VAL A 90 -10.07 2.39 2.77
CA VAL A 90 -9.12 1.44 3.37
C VAL A 90 -7.68 1.94 3.26
N SER A 91 -7.40 2.75 2.26
CA SER A 91 -6.11 3.43 2.13
C SER A 91 -5.92 4.53 3.19
N THR A 92 -6.98 4.94 3.90
CA THR A 92 -6.85 5.85 5.05
C THR A 92 -6.14 5.21 6.24
N VAL A 93 -5.99 3.89 6.24
CA VAL A 93 -5.11 3.18 7.19
C VAL A 93 -3.63 3.52 6.92
N MET A 94 -3.30 4.06 5.76
CA MET A 94 -2.00 4.65 5.44
C MET A 94 -1.96 6.13 5.85
N LEU A 95 -2.02 6.35 7.14
CA LEU A 95 -2.58 7.52 7.83
C LEU A 95 -1.64 8.70 7.98
N TYR A 96 -0.40 8.57 7.54
CA TYR A 96 0.55 9.64 7.83
C TYR A 96 0.58 10.64 6.67
N THR A 97 -0.14 11.74 6.82
CA THR A 97 -0.08 12.86 5.86
C THR A 97 1.21 13.65 5.99
N GLU A 98 1.77 13.69 7.20
CA GLU A 98 3.01 14.40 7.54
C GLU A 98 3.92 13.48 8.36
N PRO A 99 4.65 12.55 7.67
CA PRO A 99 5.52 11.61 8.37
C PRO A 99 6.76 12.31 8.92
N ASP A 100 7.08 12.02 10.18
CA ASP A 100 8.23 12.54 10.92
C ASP A 100 9.31 11.47 11.17
N ASP A 101 9.08 10.23 10.71
CA ASP A 101 10.03 9.14 10.78
C ASP A 101 9.96 8.21 9.54
N PRO A 102 11.00 7.39 9.28
CA PRO A 102 11.08 6.50 8.12
C PRO A 102 9.95 5.47 8.03
N LEU A 103 9.46 4.97 9.17
CA LEU A 103 8.37 3.98 9.18
C LEU A 103 7.07 4.63 8.73
N LYS A 104 6.74 5.80 9.27
CA LYS A 104 5.57 6.58 8.85
C LYS A 104 5.66 6.97 7.38
N GLY A 105 6.86 7.30 6.88
CA GLY A 105 7.11 7.56 5.46
C GLY A 105 6.66 6.41 4.56
N LYS A 106 6.91 5.15 4.94
CA LYS A 106 6.45 3.96 4.19
C LYS A 106 4.92 3.87 4.09
N PHE A 107 4.19 4.47 5.03
CA PHE A 107 2.74 4.49 5.11
C PHE A 107 2.13 5.86 4.78
N SER A 108 2.88 6.75 4.15
CA SER A 108 2.43 8.05 3.69
C SER A 108 2.34 8.09 2.17
N ALA A 109 1.14 8.25 1.62
CA ALA A 109 0.98 8.42 0.18
C ALA A 109 1.59 9.75 -0.30
N LYS A 110 1.38 10.85 0.44
CA LYS A 110 1.98 12.15 0.13
C LYS A 110 3.51 12.08 0.02
N TYR A 111 4.15 11.45 1.02
CA TYR A 111 5.59 11.27 1.02
C TYR A 111 6.07 10.43 -0.16
N ASN A 112 5.41 9.30 -0.42
CA ASN A 112 5.79 8.41 -1.53
C ASN A 112 5.65 9.11 -2.88
N VAL A 113 4.63 9.94 -3.10
CA VAL A 113 4.49 10.74 -4.33
C VAL A 113 5.59 11.79 -4.42
N ALA A 114 5.85 12.52 -3.33
CA ALA A 114 6.91 13.52 -3.31
C ALA A 114 8.29 12.90 -3.60
N ALA A 115 8.60 11.77 -2.95
CA ALA A 115 9.85 11.05 -3.18
C ALA A 115 9.97 10.52 -4.61
N ALA A 116 8.89 9.95 -5.16
CA ALA A 116 8.87 9.50 -6.55
C ALA A 116 9.13 10.64 -7.54
N LEU A 117 8.54 11.80 -7.32
CA LEU A 117 8.75 12.99 -8.15
C LEU A 117 10.18 13.51 -8.04
N VAL A 118 10.71 13.66 -6.82
CA VAL A 118 12.01 14.28 -6.55
C VAL A 118 13.18 13.37 -6.92
N ASP A 119 13.11 12.10 -6.52
CA ASP A 119 14.19 11.12 -6.71
C ASP A 119 14.05 10.31 -8.00
N GLY A 120 12.91 10.37 -8.67
CA GLY A 120 12.62 9.57 -9.87
C GLY A 120 12.44 8.08 -9.59
N GLY A 121 12.34 7.67 -8.32
CA GLY A 121 12.21 6.28 -7.88
C GLY A 121 11.89 6.13 -6.40
N ILE A 122 11.55 4.91 -5.99
CA ILE A 122 11.34 4.54 -4.58
C ILE A 122 12.24 3.34 -4.28
N ALA A 123 13.18 3.52 -3.38
CA ALA A 123 14.14 2.51 -2.95
C ALA A 123 14.20 2.44 -1.40
N ILE A 124 15.04 1.55 -0.87
CA ILE A 124 15.14 1.38 0.60
C ILE A 124 15.67 2.67 1.26
N ASP A 125 16.61 3.33 0.64
CA ASP A 125 17.23 4.58 1.09
C ASP A 125 16.30 5.81 1.01
N THR A 126 15.17 5.70 0.30
CA THR A 126 14.10 6.69 0.34
C THR A 126 13.55 6.87 1.76
N PHE A 127 13.63 5.83 2.60
CA PHE A 127 13.05 5.82 3.95
C PHE A 127 14.14 5.92 5.02
N THR A 128 14.81 7.05 5.08
CA THR A 128 15.81 7.41 6.11
C THR A 128 15.43 8.73 6.79
N ASP A 129 15.93 8.96 8.01
CA ASP A 129 15.68 10.20 8.74
C ASP A 129 16.08 11.43 7.92
N GLY A 130 17.23 11.37 7.21
CA GLY A 130 17.69 12.45 6.36
C GLY A 130 16.77 12.74 5.17
N LYS A 131 16.16 11.72 4.59
CA LYS A 131 15.18 11.87 3.50
C LYS A 131 13.84 12.39 4.01
N ILE A 132 13.39 11.93 5.17
CA ILE A 132 12.16 12.46 5.79
C ILE A 132 12.30 13.95 6.08
N ALA A 133 13.48 14.39 6.55
CA ALA A 133 13.76 15.77 6.87
C ALA A 133 14.20 16.64 5.67
N ASP A 134 14.28 16.07 4.47
CA ASP A 134 14.72 16.80 3.27
C ASP A 134 13.70 17.91 2.92
N PRO A 135 14.09 19.20 2.95
CA PRO A 135 13.18 20.31 2.66
C PRO A 135 12.53 20.20 1.28
N LYS A 136 13.24 19.66 0.30
CA LYS A 136 12.73 19.48 -1.06
C LYS A 136 11.58 18.48 -1.11
N LEU A 137 11.67 17.39 -0.34
CA LEU A 137 10.59 16.43 -0.20
C LEU A 137 9.40 17.03 0.56
N GLN A 138 9.66 17.77 1.64
CA GLN A 138 8.62 18.44 2.41
C GLN A 138 7.86 19.47 1.55
N ASP A 139 8.56 20.36 0.83
CA ASP A 139 7.95 21.33 -0.08
C ASP A 139 7.15 20.66 -1.22
N THR A 140 7.60 19.47 -1.67
CA THR A 140 6.88 18.72 -2.69
C THR A 140 5.63 18.05 -2.13
N MET A 141 5.66 17.57 -0.89
CA MET A 141 4.49 17.01 -0.20
C MET A 141 3.35 18.02 -0.06
N GLU A 142 3.65 19.32 0.12
CA GLU A 142 2.63 20.38 0.21
C GLU A 142 1.80 20.50 -1.10
N LYS A 143 2.36 20.07 -2.23
CA LYS A 143 1.65 20.06 -3.51
C LYS A 143 0.75 18.84 -3.70
N VAL A 144 0.77 17.88 -2.78
CA VAL A 144 0.03 16.62 -2.91
C VAL A 144 -1.25 16.66 -2.09
N THR A 145 -2.39 16.49 -2.75
CA THR A 145 -3.70 16.31 -2.12
C THR A 145 -4.16 14.88 -2.24
N MET A 146 -4.66 14.33 -1.14
CA MET A 146 -5.29 13.02 -1.11
C MET A 146 -6.81 13.19 -0.99
N ASN A 147 -7.54 12.64 -1.95
CA ASN A 147 -8.99 12.58 -1.94
C ASN A 147 -9.44 11.18 -1.53
N VAL A 148 -10.13 11.07 -0.39
CA VAL A 148 -10.68 9.80 0.07
C VAL A 148 -12.08 9.61 -0.52
N LYS A 149 -12.27 8.55 -1.31
CA LYS A 149 -13.56 8.23 -1.93
C LYS A 149 -14.20 7.02 -1.28
N SER A 150 -15.24 7.23 -0.48
CA SER A 150 -16.03 6.17 0.19
C SER A 150 -16.70 5.19 -0.79
N LYS A 151 -16.93 5.61 -2.03
CA LYS A 151 -17.58 4.80 -3.07
C LYS A 151 -16.80 3.52 -3.42
N TRP A 152 -15.51 3.47 -3.12
CA TRP A 152 -14.66 2.31 -3.43
C TRP A 152 -14.80 1.18 -2.40
N GLU A 153 -15.32 1.46 -1.22
CA GLU A 153 -15.65 0.43 -0.23
C GLU A 153 -16.75 -0.51 -0.69
N GLN A 154 -17.72 0.02 -1.45
CA GLN A 154 -18.88 -0.73 -1.91
C GLN A 154 -18.60 -1.66 -3.10
N GLU A 155 -17.44 -1.53 -3.76
CA GLU A 155 -17.16 -2.21 -5.03
C GLU A 155 -16.07 -3.30 -4.96
N GLY A 156 -15.73 -3.80 -3.77
CA GLY A 156 -14.99 -5.07 -3.67
C GLY A 156 -13.53 -5.03 -3.26
N GLY A 157 -13.17 -4.33 -2.18
CA GLY A 157 -11.93 -4.57 -1.44
C GLY A 157 -10.71 -3.71 -1.81
N ILE A 158 -9.71 -3.81 -0.95
CA ILE A 158 -8.50 -2.96 -0.88
C ILE A 158 -7.67 -2.88 -2.16
N VAL A 159 -7.76 -3.89 -3.03
CA VAL A 159 -6.86 -4.06 -4.18
C VAL A 159 -7.64 -4.19 -5.49
N SER A 160 -8.94 -3.91 -5.48
CA SER A 160 -9.81 -4.26 -6.61
C SER A 160 -9.76 -3.30 -7.80
N LYS A 161 -9.29 -2.09 -7.60
CA LYS A 161 -9.20 -1.07 -8.66
C LYS A 161 -7.88 -0.30 -8.56
N GLY A 162 -7.46 0.29 -9.66
CA GLY A 162 -6.33 1.21 -9.68
C GLY A 162 -6.58 2.45 -8.81
N VAL A 163 -5.54 3.23 -8.62
CA VAL A 163 -5.61 4.52 -7.91
C VAL A 163 -5.44 5.63 -8.93
N PRO A 164 -6.51 6.40 -9.27
CA PRO A 164 -6.37 7.54 -10.15
C PRO A 164 -5.40 8.57 -9.59
N VAL A 165 -4.44 8.96 -10.42
CA VAL A 165 -3.46 10.02 -10.13
C VAL A 165 -3.63 11.11 -11.15
N ARG A 166 -3.75 12.35 -10.70
CA ARG A 166 -3.81 13.54 -11.56
C ARG A 166 -2.66 14.47 -11.22
N ILE A 167 -1.92 14.89 -12.22
CA ILE A 167 -0.81 15.83 -12.10
C ILE A 167 -1.14 17.07 -12.92
N THR A 168 -1.18 18.21 -12.23
CA THR A 168 -1.27 19.52 -12.87
C THR A 168 0.14 20.10 -12.98
N LEU A 169 0.59 20.38 -14.20
CA LEU A 169 1.88 20.98 -14.46
C LEU A 169 1.79 22.52 -14.42
N LYS A 170 2.92 23.18 -14.20
CA LYS A 170 3.03 24.66 -14.16
C LYS A 170 2.67 25.33 -15.50
N ASP A 171 2.80 24.60 -16.61
CA ASP A 171 2.41 25.08 -17.93
C ASP A 171 0.90 24.96 -18.21
N GLY A 172 0.13 24.47 -17.23
CA GLY A 172 -1.33 24.32 -17.31
C GLY A 172 -1.82 22.97 -17.85
N ARG A 173 -0.92 22.08 -18.31
CA ARG A 173 -1.31 20.72 -18.68
C ARG A 173 -1.79 19.93 -17.47
N VAL A 174 -2.85 19.16 -17.66
CA VAL A 174 -3.37 18.23 -16.66
C VAL A 174 -3.21 16.82 -17.22
N LEU A 175 -2.41 16.01 -16.54
CA LEU A 175 -2.18 14.61 -16.84
C LEU A 175 -2.97 13.75 -15.86
N ALA A 176 -3.58 12.68 -16.33
CA ALA A 176 -4.30 11.74 -15.48
C ALA A 176 -4.06 10.31 -15.94
N HIS A 177 -3.81 9.44 -14.98
CA HIS A 177 -3.59 8.01 -15.23
C HIS A 177 -4.11 7.17 -14.07
N GLU A 178 -4.61 6.00 -14.39
CA GLU A 178 -5.00 4.96 -13.45
C GLU A 178 -4.45 3.63 -13.95
N THR A 179 -3.49 3.05 -13.21
CA THR A 179 -2.96 1.73 -13.54
C THR A 179 -4.05 0.69 -13.32
N PRO A 180 -4.45 -0.10 -14.34
CA PRO A 180 -5.42 -1.17 -14.18
C PRO A 180 -4.92 -2.21 -13.15
N ARG A 181 -5.87 -2.86 -12.47
CA ARG A 181 -5.54 -3.85 -11.43
C ARG A 181 -4.62 -4.95 -11.94
N GLU A 182 -4.87 -5.46 -13.13
CA GLU A 182 -4.10 -6.52 -13.78
C GLU A 182 -2.66 -6.13 -14.12
N GLU A 183 -2.39 -4.83 -14.18
CA GLU A 183 -1.06 -4.27 -14.46
C GLU A 183 -0.30 -3.87 -13.18
N ILE A 184 -0.96 -3.92 -12.00
CA ILE A 184 -0.30 -3.54 -10.73
C ILE A 184 0.77 -4.59 -10.42
N LEU A 185 2.02 -4.17 -10.56
CA LEU A 185 3.18 -5.03 -10.35
C LEU A 185 3.32 -5.43 -8.88
N GLY A 186 3.64 -6.72 -8.66
CA GLY A 186 3.79 -7.28 -7.32
C GLY A 186 2.48 -7.59 -6.60
N GLY A 187 1.32 -7.35 -7.23
CA GLY A 187 0.02 -7.73 -6.71
C GLY A 187 -0.32 -9.20 -6.92
N GLN A 188 -1.42 -9.67 -6.32
CA GLN A 188 -1.91 -11.06 -6.47
C GLN A 188 -2.24 -11.42 -7.92
N VAL A 189 -2.63 -10.43 -8.74
CA VAL A 189 -3.03 -10.65 -10.15
C VAL A 189 -1.81 -10.68 -11.08
N ASN A 190 -0.79 -9.88 -10.77
CA ASN A 190 0.45 -9.82 -11.56
C ASN A 190 1.68 -9.80 -10.65
N PRO A 191 1.98 -10.91 -9.94
CA PRO A 191 3.07 -10.95 -8.98
C PRO A 191 4.46 -10.82 -9.62
N TRP A 192 4.60 -11.13 -10.90
CA TRP A 192 5.86 -11.16 -11.61
C TRP A 192 6.05 -10.03 -12.63
N GLY A 193 4.99 -9.26 -12.92
CA GLY A 193 5.07 -8.15 -13.87
C GLY A 193 5.17 -8.56 -15.35
N PHE A 194 4.63 -9.74 -15.71
CA PHE A 194 4.56 -10.24 -17.09
C PHE A 194 3.20 -9.97 -17.71
#